data_4790f29568b471c226c1f6998d3f5438
#
_entry.id   4790f29568b471c226c1f6998d3f5438
#
_cell.length_a   1.000
_cell.length_b   1.000
_cell.length_c   1.000
_cell.angle_alpha   90.00
_cell.angle_beta   90.00
_cell.angle_gamma   90.00
#
_symmetry.space_group_name_H-M   'P 1'
#
loop_
_entity.id
_entity.type
_entity.pdbx_description
1 polymer ?
#
loop_
_entity_poly.entity_id
_entity_poly.type
_entity_poly.pdbx_seq_one_letter_code
_entity_poly.pdbx_strand_id
1 'polypeptide(L)'
;MYDAALGRFTTTDPLVEKYYMVSPYTYCVNNPIKYIDPTGMFYTGYTVNEKGYIQKINNEGGNNYDVIYNKSKYSSTTVKDYDTSGNKTGIQISKGILNEQAGSDVNMSIKTIQGNLLDAEGYTIGKYANHSYEIKSDKESLALMNFLDKNTNVEWGNTLMKDTHGNSVNLLSTSHDNATIKAGSRQIYRYIKTGFQIIRADHIHPTPGAIEPSGKSGDKGNAINILEHSPNAVFRILNQGKYYPYRP
;
A
#
# COMPACT_ATOMS: atom_id res chain seq x y z
N MET A 1 16.19 8.53 -28.64
CA MET A 1 16.84 7.18 -28.77
C MET A 1 18.17 7.25 -28.00
N TYR A 2 18.53 6.19 -27.24
CA TYR A 2 19.79 6.13 -26.49
C TYR A 2 20.92 5.61 -27.38
N ASP A 3 22.08 6.27 -27.33
CA ASP A 3 23.31 5.83 -28.01
C ASP A 3 24.28 5.29 -26.94
N ALA A 4 24.51 3.98 -26.98
CA ALA A 4 25.37 3.29 -26.01
C ALA A 4 26.86 3.65 -26.15
N ALA A 5 27.30 4.09 -27.34
CA ALA A 5 28.70 4.49 -27.57
C ALA A 5 29.00 5.87 -26.98
N LEU A 6 27.98 6.75 -26.97
CA LEU A 6 28.08 8.09 -26.40
C LEU A 6 27.57 8.16 -24.94
N GLY A 7 26.87 7.14 -24.47
CA GLY A 7 26.24 7.12 -23.16
C GLY A 7 25.15 8.17 -22.96
N ARG A 8 24.51 8.63 -24.05
CA ARG A 8 23.56 9.74 -24.07
C ARG A 8 22.35 9.49 -24.96
N PHE A 9 21.29 10.27 -24.76
CA PHE A 9 20.20 10.34 -25.72
C PHE A 9 20.63 11.11 -26.98
N THR A 10 20.19 10.64 -28.14
CA THR A 10 20.36 11.33 -29.44
C THR A 10 19.27 12.35 -29.73
N THR A 11 18.20 12.34 -28.94
CA THR A 11 17.11 13.30 -28.96
C THR A 11 16.99 13.94 -27.60
N THR A 12 16.43 15.16 -27.53
CA THR A 12 16.15 15.82 -26.26
C THR A 12 15.18 14.98 -25.42
N ASP A 13 15.43 14.92 -24.12
CA ASP A 13 14.50 14.34 -23.16
C ASP A 13 13.17 15.13 -23.19
N PRO A 14 12.02 14.48 -23.37
CA PRO A 14 10.71 15.14 -23.31
C PRO A 14 10.45 15.90 -21.99
N LEU A 15 11.16 15.56 -20.93
CA LEU A 15 11.04 16.17 -19.60
C LEU A 15 12.14 17.20 -19.29
N VAL A 16 12.93 17.59 -20.28
CA VAL A 16 14.07 18.52 -20.11
C VAL A 16 13.71 19.81 -19.38
N GLU A 17 12.50 20.33 -19.58
CA GLU A 17 12.03 21.57 -18.94
C GLU A 17 11.89 21.45 -17.41
N LYS A 18 11.93 20.24 -16.88
CA LYS A 18 11.81 19.97 -15.44
C LYS A 18 13.16 19.78 -14.74
N TYR A 19 14.24 19.68 -15.51
CA TYR A 19 15.59 19.39 -15.02
C TYR A 19 16.63 20.39 -15.50
N TYR A 20 16.42 21.68 -15.20
CA TYR A 20 17.30 22.79 -15.61
C TYR A 20 18.78 22.63 -15.23
N MET A 21 19.08 21.72 -14.29
CA MET A 21 20.44 21.49 -13.80
C MET A 21 21.19 20.38 -14.57
N VAL A 22 20.55 19.71 -15.53
CA VAL A 22 21.12 18.59 -16.29
C VAL A 22 20.95 18.82 -17.78
N SER A 23 21.92 18.32 -18.57
CA SER A 23 21.83 18.43 -20.03
C SER A 23 20.61 17.66 -20.56
N PRO A 24 19.88 18.24 -21.55
CA PRO A 24 18.72 17.58 -22.16
C PRO A 24 19.01 16.24 -22.85
N TYR A 25 20.27 15.89 -23.02
CA TYR A 25 20.72 14.63 -23.62
C TYR A 25 21.28 13.65 -22.61
N THR A 26 21.19 13.94 -21.31
CA THR A 26 21.75 13.10 -20.25
C THR A 26 20.92 11.85 -20.04
N TYR A 27 21.56 10.67 -20.12
CA TYR A 27 20.98 9.40 -19.72
C TYR A 27 21.38 9.07 -18.27
N CYS A 28 20.42 8.70 -17.45
CA CYS A 28 20.61 8.29 -16.04
C CYS A 28 21.49 9.26 -15.22
N VAL A 29 21.37 10.57 -15.45
CA VAL A 29 22.19 11.61 -14.77
C VAL A 29 23.70 11.34 -14.91
N ASN A 30 24.13 10.83 -16.06
CA ASN A 30 25.51 10.38 -16.39
C ASN A 30 26.01 9.22 -15.48
N ASN A 31 25.13 8.44 -14.86
CA ASN A 31 25.52 7.29 -14.06
C ASN A 31 24.71 6.03 -14.42
N PRO A 32 24.89 5.45 -15.60
CA PRO A 32 24.14 4.30 -16.08
C PRO A 32 24.44 2.99 -15.33
N ILE A 33 25.52 2.96 -14.53
CA ILE A 33 25.84 1.81 -13.68
C ILE A 33 24.93 1.80 -12.45
N LYS A 34 24.52 2.97 -11.99
CA LYS A 34 23.72 3.15 -10.77
C LYS A 34 22.23 3.24 -11.06
N TYR A 35 21.86 3.73 -12.24
CA TYR A 35 20.49 3.97 -12.64
C TYR A 35 20.19 3.27 -13.96
N ILE A 36 19.07 2.58 -14.02
CA ILE A 36 18.51 2.06 -15.28
C ILE A 36 17.26 2.90 -15.54
N ASP A 37 17.26 3.59 -16.66
CA ASP A 37 16.08 4.30 -17.15
C ASP A 37 15.64 3.69 -18.51
N PRO A 38 14.81 2.64 -18.48
CA PRO A 38 14.37 1.94 -19.69
C PRO A 38 13.52 2.79 -20.62
N THR A 39 12.96 3.91 -20.11
CA THR A 39 11.98 4.73 -20.83
C THR A 39 12.39 6.18 -21.00
N GLY A 40 13.47 6.63 -20.39
CA GLY A 40 13.86 8.05 -20.32
C GLY A 40 12.98 8.86 -19.37
N MET A 41 12.25 8.21 -18.47
CA MET A 41 11.31 8.86 -17.55
C MET A 41 11.48 8.29 -16.14
N PHE A 42 11.32 9.12 -15.10
CA PHE A 42 11.42 8.67 -13.70
C PHE A 42 10.20 7.85 -13.25
N TYR A 43 10.40 6.90 -12.34
CA TYR A 43 9.31 6.17 -11.68
C TYR A 43 8.63 7.04 -10.62
N THR A 44 7.35 6.77 -10.35
CA THR A 44 6.66 7.39 -9.20
C THR A 44 7.13 6.69 -7.93
N GLY A 45 7.72 7.47 -7.03
CA GLY A 45 8.19 6.99 -5.75
C GLY A 45 7.26 7.36 -4.60
N TYR A 46 7.18 6.48 -3.63
CA TYR A 46 6.47 6.67 -2.38
C TYR A 46 7.36 6.29 -1.20
N THR A 47 7.14 6.91 -0.06
CA THR A 47 7.71 6.45 1.22
C THR A 47 6.59 6.12 2.18
N VAL A 48 6.82 5.15 3.05
CA VAL A 48 5.97 4.88 4.22
C VAL A 48 6.78 5.10 5.50
N ASN A 49 6.20 5.78 6.47
CA ASN A 49 6.79 5.94 7.80
C ASN A 49 6.30 4.86 8.77
N GLU A 50 6.87 4.80 9.96
CA GLU A 50 6.52 3.83 10.99
C GLU A 50 5.03 3.88 11.42
N LYS A 51 4.37 5.04 11.27
CA LYS A 51 2.95 5.23 11.54
C LYS A 51 2.06 4.88 10.34
N GLY A 52 2.61 4.27 9.30
CA GLY A 52 1.86 3.83 8.12
C GLY A 52 1.44 4.95 7.16
N TYR A 53 1.88 6.19 7.34
CA TYR A 53 1.58 7.26 6.38
C TYR A 53 2.42 7.11 5.13
N ILE A 54 1.73 6.94 3.99
CA ILE A 54 2.34 6.85 2.67
C ILE A 54 2.39 8.26 2.06
N GLN A 55 3.56 8.66 1.63
CA GLN A 55 3.81 9.98 1.03
C GLN A 55 4.47 9.81 -0.33
N LYS A 56 3.94 10.47 -1.34
CA LYS A 56 4.54 10.57 -2.66
C LYS A 56 5.79 11.44 -2.60
N ILE A 57 6.89 10.99 -3.17
CA ILE A 57 8.19 11.67 -3.12
C ILE A 57 8.63 12.25 -4.46
N ASN A 58 8.08 11.76 -5.58
CA ASN A 58 8.18 12.41 -6.87
C ASN A 58 6.87 12.22 -7.67
N ASN A 59 6.59 13.13 -8.57
CA ASN A 59 5.30 13.18 -9.25
C ASN A 59 5.28 12.49 -10.61
N GLU A 60 6.40 11.93 -11.09
CA GLU A 60 6.55 11.67 -12.50
C GLU A 60 7.26 10.34 -12.75
N GLY A 61 6.46 9.35 -13.04
CA GLY A 61 6.93 8.07 -13.50
C GLY A 61 6.37 7.76 -14.88
N GLY A 62 7.24 7.61 -15.86
CA GLY A 62 6.90 7.02 -17.14
C GLY A 62 6.91 5.49 -17.13
N ASN A 63 7.37 4.89 -16.05
CA ASN A 63 7.38 3.44 -15.89
C ASN A 63 5.97 2.89 -15.62
N ASN A 64 5.76 1.62 -15.96
CA ASN A 64 4.51 0.90 -15.71
C ASN A 64 4.39 0.43 -14.24
N TYR A 65 5.25 0.91 -13.35
CA TYR A 65 5.26 0.56 -11.94
C TYR A 65 5.57 1.77 -11.07
N ASP A 66 5.17 1.68 -9.82
CA ASP A 66 5.55 2.58 -8.74
C ASP A 66 6.49 1.84 -7.78
N VAL A 67 7.21 2.58 -6.93
CA VAL A 67 8.08 2.00 -5.90
C VAL A 67 7.76 2.62 -4.55
N ILE A 68 7.58 1.79 -3.53
CA ILE A 68 7.42 2.26 -2.15
C ILE A 68 8.65 1.88 -1.33
N TYR A 69 9.17 2.84 -0.57
CA TYR A 69 10.34 2.74 0.29
C TYR A 69 9.98 2.96 1.76
N ASN A 70 10.80 2.38 2.64
CA ASN A 70 10.77 2.79 4.05
C ASN A 70 11.35 4.20 4.18
N LYS A 71 10.61 5.12 4.83
CA LYS A 71 10.98 6.53 4.95
C LYS A 71 12.29 6.73 5.72
N SER A 72 12.58 5.93 6.75
CA SER A 72 13.81 6.05 7.54
C SER A 72 15.06 5.59 6.77
N LYS A 73 14.87 4.74 5.76
CA LYS A 73 15.96 4.20 4.91
C LYS A 73 16.09 4.94 3.59
N TYR A 74 15.14 5.80 3.27
CA TYR A 74 15.12 6.59 2.04
C TYR A 74 15.99 7.84 2.21
N SER A 75 16.91 8.05 1.28
CA SER A 75 17.66 9.31 1.13
C SER A 75 17.47 9.84 -0.27
N SER A 76 17.11 11.12 -0.40
CA SER A 76 16.95 11.78 -1.70
C SER A 76 18.25 11.82 -2.52
N THR A 77 19.41 11.70 -1.87
CA THR A 77 20.73 11.71 -2.51
C THR A 77 21.23 10.32 -2.87
N THR A 78 20.67 9.26 -2.29
CA THR A 78 21.07 7.88 -2.54
C THR A 78 19.88 6.96 -2.37
N VAL A 79 19.07 6.82 -3.44
CA VAL A 79 18.12 5.70 -3.50
C VAL A 79 18.97 4.42 -3.67
N LYS A 80 19.33 3.81 -2.56
CA LYS A 80 19.90 2.48 -2.58
C LYS A 80 18.74 1.51 -2.58
N ASP A 81 18.61 0.71 -3.61
CA ASP A 81 17.62 -0.38 -3.68
C ASP A 81 17.85 -1.41 -2.58
N TYR A 82 19.01 -1.37 -1.94
CA TYR A 82 19.42 -2.25 -0.85
C TYR A 82 20.06 -1.45 0.30
N ASP A 83 19.77 -1.84 1.52
CA ASP A 83 20.46 -1.31 2.71
C ASP A 83 21.89 -1.89 2.83
N THR A 84 22.64 -1.43 3.83
CA THR A 84 23.99 -1.91 4.12
C THR A 84 24.08 -3.40 4.44
N SER A 85 22.95 -4.04 4.75
CA SER A 85 22.83 -5.47 5.03
C SER A 85 22.33 -6.28 3.84
N GLY A 86 22.18 -5.64 2.65
CA GLY A 86 21.72 -6.30 1.42
C GLY A 86 20.21 -6.54 1.34
N ASN A 87 19.39 -5.95 2.23
CA ASN A 87 17.94 -6.05 2.15
C ASN A 87 17.38 -4.97 1.23
N LYS A 88 16.36 -5.32 0.45
CA LYS A 88 15.64 -4.35 -0.37
C LYS A 88 15.02 -3.27 0.51
N THR A 89 15.32 -2.02 0.21
CA THR A 89 14.77 -0.85 0.90
C THR A 89 13.36 -0.48 0.45
N GLY A 90 12.95 -1.01 -0.70
CA GLY A 90 11.63 -0.79 -1.29
C GLY A 90 11.14 -1.98 -2.09
N ILE A 91 9.86 -1.94 -2.49
CA ILE A 91 9.23 -2.90 -3.39
C ILE A 91 8.60 -2.20 -4.58
N GLN A 92 8.58 -2.88 -5.72
CA GLN A 92 7.82 -2.47 -6.90
C GLN A 92 6.37 -2.92 -6.76
N ILE A 93 5.47 -2.05 -7.19
CA ILE A 93 4.03 -2.29 -7.26
C ILE A 93 3.49 -1.75 -8.57
N SER A 94 2.35 -2.23 -9.02
CA SER A 94 1.69 -1.70 -10.23
C SER A 94 1.38 -0.23 -10.08
N LYS A 95 1.51 0.51 -11.18
CA LYS A 95 1.31 1.95 -11.21
C LYS A 95 -0.08 2.34 -10.74
N GLY A 96 -0.14 3.34 -9.89
CA GLY A 96 -1.38 3.95 -9.43
C GLY A 96 -2.05 3.27 -8.23
N ILE A 97 -1.51 2.15 -7.72
CA ILE A 97 -2.10 1.47 -6.53
C ILE A 97 -2.16 2.40 -5.33
N LEU A 98 -1.13 3.22 -5.12
CA LEU A 98 -1.03 4.12 -3.98
C LEU A 98 -1.55 5.54 -4.28
N ASN A 99 -2.11 5.77 -5.46
CA ASN A 99 -2.79 7.02 -5.72
C ASN A 99 -4.05 7.08 -4.85
N GLU A 100 -4.32 8.27 -4.30
CA GLU A 100 -5.58 8.54 -3.62
C GLU A 100 -6.72 8.29 -4.60
N GLN A 101 -7.55 7.28 -4.30
CA GLN A 101 -8.71 7.00 -5.12
C GLN A 101 -9.88 7.85 -4.65
N ALA A 102 -10.59 8.47 -5.59
CA ALA A 102 -11.84 9.14 -5.30
C ALA A 102 -12.82 8.14 -4.67
N GLY A 103 -13.22 8.38 -3.43
CA GLY A 103 -14.10 7.48 -2.68
C GLY A 103 -13.37 6.52 -1.72
N SER A 104 -12.05 6.54 -1.66
CA SER A 104 -11.32 5.94 -0.55
C SER A 104 -11.60 6.71 0.75
N ASP A 105 -11.43 6.06 1.90
CA ASP A 105 -11.55 6.72 3.22
C ASP A 105 -10.54 7.87 3.41
N VAL A 106 -9.58 8.03 2.50
CA VAL A 106 -8.61 9.12 2.46
C VAL A 106 -9.30 10.47 2.44
N ASN A 107 -10.28 10.68 1.57
CA ASN A 107 -11.04 11.93 1.55
C ASN A 107 -11.88 12.13 2.83
N MET A 108 -12.20 11.05 3.52
CA MET A 108 -12.88 11.09 4.82
C MET A 108 -11.91 11.30 5.97
N SER A 109 -10.67 10.83 5.86
CA SER A 109 -9.64 11.03 6.89
C SER A 109 -9.30 12.50 7.07
N ILE A 110 -9.28 13.29 6.01
CA ILE A 110 -9.06 14.75 6.10
C ILE A 110 -10.22 15.43 6.85
N LYS A 111 -11.45 14.93 6.65
CA LYS A 111 -12.63 15.42 7.39
C LYS A 111 -12.69 14.88 8.81
N THR A 112 -12.16 13.71 9.07
CA THR A 112 -12.22 13.01 10.37
C THR A 112 -11.17 13.45 11.36
N ILE A 113 -10.11 14.11 10.94
CA ILE A 113 -9.23 14.84 11.87
C ILE A 113 -10.06 15.88 12.68
N GLN A 114 -11.21 16.30 12.15
CA GLN A 114 -12.12 17.29 12.75
C GLN A 114 -13.46 16.75 13.23
N GLY A 115 -13.76 15.44 13.08
CA GLY A 115 -15.08 14.87 13.40
C GLY A 115 -15.04 13.38 13.79
N ASN A 116 -16.21 12.83 14.06
CA ASN A 116 -16.37 11.41 14.30
C ASN A 116 -16.61 10.67 12.98
N LEU A 117 -15.92 9.54 12.78
CA LEU A 117 -16.21 8.61 11.70
C LEU A 117 -17.50 7.86 12.00
N LEU A 118 -18.31 7.70 10.96
CA LEU A 118 -19.47 6.81 11.00
C LEU A 118 -19.21 5.63 10.07
N ASP A 119 -19.64 4.43 10.47
CA ASP A 119 -19.71 3.28 9.58
C ASP A 119 -20.85 3.44 8.56
N ALA A 120 -21.08 2.40 7.75
CA ALA A 120 -22.11 2.41 6.72
C ALA A 120 -23.53 2.48 7.30
N GLU A 121 -23.73 2.05 8.53
CA GLU A 121 -24.98 2.08 9.28
C GLU A 121 -25.18 3.36 10.11
N GLY A 122 -24.18 4.25 10.12
CA GLY A 122 -24.24 5.52 10.84
C GLY A 122 -23.73 5.49 12.29
N TYR A 123 -23.10 4.39 12.70
CA TYR A 123 -22.47 4.30 14.02
C TYR A 123 -21.12 5.00 14.04
N THR A 124 -20.78 5.64 15.13
CA THR A 124 -19.50 6.30 15.32
C THR A 124 -18.40 5.24 15.51
N ILE A 125 -17.44 5.20 14.59
CA ILE A 125 -16.29 4.28 14.65
C ILE A 125 -15.02 4.90 15.22
N GLY A 126 -15.08 6.13 15.69
CA GLY A 126 -14.01 6.85 16.36
C GLY A 126 -13.38 7.98 15.54
N LYS A 127 -12.36 8.61 16.10
CA LYS A 127 -11.58 9.69 15.48
C LYS A 127 -10.24 9.12 14.98
N TYR A 128 -10.26 8.49 13.83
CA TYR A 128 -9.06 7.92 13.24
C TYR A 128 -8.79 8.53 11.86
N ALA A 129 -7.53 8.71 11.54
CA ALA A 129 -7.12 8.94 10.15
C ALA A 129 -7.15 7.58 9.45
N ASN A 130 -8.06 7.37 8.50
CA ASN A 130 -8.20 6.11 7.78
C ASN A 130 -7.70 6.26 6.35
N HIS A 131 -6.90 5.29 5.90
CA HIS A 131 -6.47 5.19 4.52
C HIS A 131 -6.81 3.80 3.95
N SER A 132 -7.28 3.77 2.70
CA SER A 132 -7.63 2.53 2.00
C SER A 132 -7.14 2.58 0.56
N TYR A 133 -6.68 1.43 0.07
CA TYR A 133 -6.16 1.26 -1.28
C TYR A 133 -6.77 0.00 -1.91
N GLU A 134 -7.31 0.13 -3.12
CA GLU A 134 -7.86 -0.98 -3.88
C GLU A 134 -6.78 -1.60 -4.76
N ILE A 135 -6.53 -2.90 -4.61
CA ILE A 135 -5.49 -3.63 -5.31
C ILE A 135 -6.10 -4.83 -6.01
N LYS A 136 -6.02 -4.87 -7.34
CA LYS A 136 -6.59 -5.97 -8.13
C LYS A 136 -5.79 -7.27 -8.00
N SER A 137 -4.47 -7.18 -7.91
CA SER A 137 -3.56 -8.32 -7.82
C SER A 137 -3.40 -8.79 -6.38
N ASP A 138 -3.85 -9.99 -6.05
CA ASP A 138 -3.64 -10.59 -4.73
C ASP A 138 -2.15 -10.77 -4.41
N LYS A 139 -1.33 -11.14 -5.39
CA LYS A 139 0.12 -11.26 -5.23
C LYS A 139 0.76 -9.94 -4.80
N GLU A 140 0.38 -8.83 -5.43
CA GLU A 140 0.91 -7.50 -5.08
C GLU A 140 0.42 -7.03 -3.73
N SER A 141 -0.86 -7.27 -3.42
CA SER A 141 -1.44 -6.96 -2.12
C SER A 141 -0.72 -7.67 -0.98
N LEU A 142 -0.45 -8.97 -1.13
CA LEU A 142 0.32 -9.74 -0.16
C LEU A 142 1.79 -9.29 -0.06
N ALA A 143 2.41 -8.93 -1.18
CA ALA A 143 3.78 -8.39 -1.18
C ALA A 143 3.84 -7.06 -0.42
N LEU A 144 2.84 -6.18 -0.64
CA LEU A 144 2.73 -4.90 0.06
C LEU A 144 2.45 -5.10 1.56
N MET A 145 1.57 -6.03 1.93
CA MET A 145 1.34 -6.40 3.34
C MET A 145 2.64 -6.84 4.04
N ASN A 146 3.42 -7.73 3.41
CA ASN A 146 4.70 -8.18 3.97
C ASN A 146 5.74 -7.05 4.08
N PHE A 147 5.71 -6.09 3.17
CA PHE A 147 6.55 -4.91 3.24
C PHE A 147 6.13 -4.00 4.41
N LEU A 148 4.82 -3.77 4.58
CA LEU A 148 4.28 -2.92 5.63
C LEU A 148 4.48 -3.53 7.03
N ASP A 149 4.34 -4.84 7.18
CA ASP A 149 4.64 -5.57 8.43
C ASP A 149 6.07 -5.33 8.92
N LYS A 150 7.03 -5.24 8.00
CA LYS A 150 8.45 -5.01 8.31
C LYS A 150 8.82 -3.54 8.52
N ASN A 151 7.98 -2.61 8.10
CA ASN A 151 8.34 -1.20 7.97
C ASN A 151 7.39 -0.24 8.68
N THR A 152 6.35 -0.75 9.34
CA THR A 152 5.39 0.06 10.09
C THR A 152 5.11 -0.55 11.46
N ASN A 153 4.69 0.28 12.42
CA ASN A 153 4.35 -0.12 13.78
C ASN A 153 2.83 0.03 14.02
N VAL A 154 2.03 -0.10 12.97
CA VAL A 154 0.57 0.05 13.01
C VAL A 154 -0.10 -1.15 12.38
N GLU A 155 -1.35 -1.39 12.73
CA GLU A 155 -2.16 -2.42 12.09
C GLU A 155 -2.54 -2.02 10.66
N TRP A 156 -2.41 -3.00 9.76
CA TRP A 156 -2.94 -2.96 8.40
C TRP A 156 -3.86 -4.15 8.19
N GLY A 157 -4.99 -3.90 7.56
CA GLY A 157 -5.89 -4.95 7.09
C GLY A 157 -5.81 -5.11 5.58
N ASN A 158 -5.98 -6.34 5.11
CA ASN A 158 -6.10 -6.67 3.70
C ASN A 158 -7.26 -7.63 3.49
N THR A 159 -8.35 -7.13 2.93
CA THR A 159 -9.56 -7.91 2.68
C THR A 159 -9.68 -8.26 1.21
N LEU A 160 -9.49 -9.54 0.88
CA LEU A 160 -9.75 -10.07 -0.46
C LEU A 160 -11.23 -10.38 -0.61
N MET A 161 -11.87 -9.74 -1.58
CA MET A 161 -13.28 -9.93 -1.93
C MET A 161 -13.41 -10.42 -3.37
N LYS A 162 -14.45 -11.22 -3.66
CA LYS A 162 -14.73 -11.78 -4.97
C LYS A 162 -16.22 -11.76 -5.28
N ASP A 163 -16.57 -11.41 -6.51
CA ASP A 163 -17.95 -11.51 -7.00
C ASP A 163 -18.24 -12.87 -7.64
N THR A 164 -19.50 -13.10 -8.02
CA THR A 164 -19.95 -14.31 -8.70
C THR A 164 -19.42 -14.47 -10.12
N HIS A 165 -18.89 -13.41 -10.71
CA HIS A 165 -18.29 -13.39 -12.06
C HIS A 165 -16.78 -13.68 -12.04
N GLY A 166 -16.19 -13.83 -10.83
CA GLY A 166 -14.77 -14.07 -10.66
C GLY A 166 -13.91 -12.81 -10.55
N ASN A 167 -14.50 -11.60 -10.61
CA ASN A 167 -13.76 -10.39 -10.32
C ASN A 167 -13.31 -10.37 -8.87
N SER A 168 -12.09 -9.94 -8.63
CA SER A 168 -11.54 -9.86 -7.28
C SER A 168 -10.91 -8.50 -7.01
N VAL A 169 -10.97 -8.09 -5.75
CA VAL A 169 -10.32 -6.88 -5.24
C VAL A 169 -9.80 -7.16 -3.84
N ASN A 170 -8.61 -6.66 -3.57
CA ASN A 170 -8.06 -6.57 -2.23
C ASN A 170 -8.23 -5.13 -1.75
N LEU A 171 -8.79 -4.95 -0.56
CA LEU A 171 -8.84 -3.67 0.11
C LEU A 171 -7.78 -3.65 1.20
N LEU A 172 -6.70 -2.96 0.95
CA LEU A 172 -5.65 -2.69 1.93
C LEU A 172 -6.00 -1.43 2.71
N SER A 173 -5.98 -1.47 4.03
CA SER A 173 -6.43 -0.35 4.86
C SER A 173 -5.70 -0.24 6.19
N THR A 174 -5.58 0.97 6.72
CA THR A 174 -5.04 1.25 8.04
C THR A 174 -5.74 2.44 8.70
N SER A 175 -5.85 2.40 10.02
CA SER A 175 -6.29 3.53 10.85
C SER A 175 -5.12 4.24 11.52
N HIS A 176 -3.88 3.92 11.16
CA HIS A 176 -2.65 4.44 11.75
C HIS A 176 -2.56 4.22 13.27
N ASP A 177 -3.19 3.17 13.74
CA ASP A 177 -3.23 2.73 15.13
C ASP A 177 -2.56 1.35 15.23
N ASN A 178 -1.99 1.05 16.40
CA ASN A 178 -1.27 -0.20 16.61
C ASN A 178 -2.12 -1.33 17.21
N ALA A 179 -3.41 -1.10 17.40
CA ALA A 179 -4.32 -2.02 18.06
C ALA A 179 -5.70 -2.09 17.41
N THR A 180 -5.95 -1.35 16.32
CA THR A 180 -7.26 -1.36 15.69
C THR A 180 -7.26 -0.90 14.22
N ILE A 181 -8.09 -1.56 13.41
CA ILE A 181 -8.35 -1.19 12.02
C ILE A 181 -9.84 -0.85 11.90
N LYS A 182 -10.14 0.42 11.76
CA LYS A 182 -11.51 0.92 11.45
C LYS A 182 -11.64 1.35 9.99
N ALA A 183 -10.49 1.43 9.29
CA ALA A 183 -10.43 1.82 7.89
C ALA A 183 -11.04 0.75 6.98
N GLY A 184 -11.58 1.17 5.85
CA GLY A 184 -12.07 0.27 4.81
C GLY A 184 -13.45 -0.31 5.05
N SER A 185 -14.05 -0.23 6.23
CA SER A 185 -15.34 -0.85 6.53
C SER A 185 -16.46 -0.41 5.59
N ARG A 186 -16.51 0.86 5.20
CA ARG A 186 -17.50 1.35 4.23
C ARG A 186 -17.32 0.80 2.83
N GLN A 187 -16.07 0.68 2.38
CA GLN A 187 -15.76 0.10 1.08
C GLN A 187 -16.10 -1.39 1.06
N ILE A 188 -15.72 -2.14 2.10
CA ILE A 188 -16.11 -3.55 2.26
C ILE A 188 -17.62 -3.70 2.20
N TYR A 189 -18.36 -2.90 2.95
CA TYR A 189 -19.82 -2.93 2.95
C TYR A 189 -20.42 -2.62 1.57
N ARG A 190 -19.88 -1.65 0.83
CA ARG A 190 -20.31 -1.35 -0.54
C ARG A 190 -20.11 -2.55 -1.46
N TYR A 191 -18.95 -3.21 -1.39
CA TYR A 191 -18.66 -4.41 -2.15
C TYR A 191 -19.62 -5.55 -1.83
N ILE A 192 -19.89 -5.80 -0.55
CA ILE A 192 -20.88 -6.81 -0.11
C ILE A 192 -22.26 -6.50 -0.71
N LYS A 193 -22.70 -5.24 -0.67
CA LYS A 193 -23.99 -4.83 -1.27
C LYS A 193 -24.06 -5.02 -2.77
N THR A 194 -22.94 -5.06 -3.46
CA THR A 194 -22.88 -5.34 -4.92
C THR A 194 -22.63 -6.82 -5.23
N GLY A 195 -22.75 -7.71 -4.25
CA GLY A 195 -22.66 -9.15 -4.44
C GLY A 195 -21.26 -9.76 -4.27
N PHE A 196 -20.28 -8.97 -3.78
CA PHE A 196 -18.99 -9.52 -3.41
C PHE A 196 -19.08 -10.26 -2.07
N GLN A 197 -18.34 -11.37 -1.97
CA GLN A 197 -18.11 -12.09 -0.73
C GLN A 197 -16.66 -11.92 -0.29
N ILE A 198 -16.44 -11.89 1.01
CA ILE A 198 -15.10 -11.90 1.58
C ILE A 198 -14.54 -13.31 1.48
N ILE A 199 -13.40 -13.44 0.83
CA ILE A 199 -12.67 -14.69 0.69
C ILE A 199 -11.61 -14.82 1.78
N ARG A 200 -10.97 -13.70 2.13
CA ARG A 200 -9.89 -13.66 3.12
C ARG A 200 -9.83 -12.29 3.78
N ALA A 201 -9.65 -12.28 5.07
CA ALA A 201 -9.34 -11.08 5.85
C ALA A 201 -8.04 -11.31 6.62
N ASP A 202 -6.99 -10.62 6.18
CA ASP A 202 -5.68 -10.61 6.82
C ASP A 202 -5.51 -9.31 7.59
N HIS A 203 -4.76 -9.35 8.69
CA HIS A 203 -4.31 -8.12 9.36
C HIS A 203 -2.94 -8.30 10.00
N ILE A 204 -2.23 -7.19 10.19
CA ILE A 204 -0.93 -7.14 10.84
C ILE A 204 -1.12 -6.89 12.33
N HIS A 205 -0.45 -7.70 13.16
CA HIS A 205 -0.19 -7.36 14.55
C HIS A 205 1.24 -6.83 14.67
N PRO A 206 1.44 -5.52 14.88
CA PRO A 206 2.79 -4.93 14.82
C PRO A 206 3.68 -5.34 15.99
N THR A 207 3.10 -5.78 17.12
CA THR A 207 3.88 -6.26 18.27
C THR A 207 4.48 -7.63 17.97
N PRO A 208 5.82 -7.80 18.01
CA PRO A 208 6.45 -9.08 17.79
C PRO A 208 5.91 -10.19 18.71
N GLY A 209 5.57 -11.33 18.13
CA GLY A 209 5.02 -12.48 18.86
C GLY A 209 3.52 -12.39 19.17
N ALA A 210 2.83 -11.31 18.83
CA ALA A 210 1.38 -11.19 18.96
C ALA A 210 0.68 -11.96 17.82
N ILE A 211 0.55 -13.25 17.96
CA ILE A 211 0.00 -14.15 16.93
C ILE A 211 -1.43 -14.65 17.24
N GLU A 212 -1.95 -14.32 18.41
CA GLU A 212 -3.29 -14.70 18.82
C GLU A 212 -4.30 -13.62 18.48
N PRO A 213 -5.49 -14.00 17.98
CA PRO A 213 -6.55 -13.03 17.70
C PRO A 213 -7.13 -12.46 18.99
N SER A 214 -7.45 -11.18 18.98
CA SER A 214 -8.17 -10.53 20.07
C SER A 214 -9.58 -11.11 20.25
N GLY A 215 -10.16 -10.91 21.44
CA GLY A 215 -11.42 -11.56 21.86
C GLY A 215 -12.67 -11.12 21.07
N LYS A 216 -13.86 -11.38 21.69
CA LYS A 216 -15.17 -11.14 21.07
C LYS A 216 -15.44 -9.66 20.68
N SER A 217 -14.78 -8.70 21.30
CA SER A 217 -14.87 -7.27 20.94
C SER A 217 -13.83 -6.83 19.90
N GLY A 218 -13.01 -7.74 19.40
CA GLY A 218 -11.95 -7.50 18.43
C GLY A 218 -11.99 -8.47 17.25
N ASP A 219 -10.86 -9.11 16.93
CA ASP A 219 -10.70 -9.94 15.74
C ASP A 219 -11.71 -11.08 15.64
N LYS A 220 -11.96 -11.77 16.75
CA LYS A 220 -12.93 -12.89 16.78
C LYS A 220 -14.36 -12.41 16.57
N GLY A 221 -14.75 -11.28 17.18
CA GLY A 221 -16.08 -10.70 16.95
C GLY A 221 -16.26 -10.21 15.53
N ASN A 222 -15.25 -9.56 14.96
CA ASN A 222 -15.27 -9.14 13.56
C ASN A 222 -15.36 -10.35 12.61
N ALA A 223 -14.61 -11.42 12.88
CA ALA A 223 -14.66 -12.64 12.09
C ALA A 223 -16.05 -13.31 12.16
N ILE A 224 -16.72 -13.33 13.30
CA ILE A 224 -18.11 -13.83 13.42
C ILE A 224 -19.04 -13.03 12.50
N ASN A 225 -19.00 -11.72 12.56
CA ASN A 225 -19.84 -10.85 11.72
C ASN A 225 -19.57 -11.07 10.21
N ILE A 226 -18.31 -11.26 9.84
CA ILE A 226 -17.95 -11.57 8.45
C ILE A 226 -18.54 -12.91 8.01
N LEU A 227 -18.50 -13.93 8.85
CA LEU A 227 -19.00 -15.27 8.52
C LEU A 227 -20.51 -15.31 8.31
N GLU A 228 -21.28 -14.37 8.87
CA GLU A 228 -22.71 -14.23 8.58
C GLU A 228 -22.99 -13.91 7.10
N HIS A 229 -22.10 -13.18 6.45
CA HIS A 229 -22.22 -12.78 5.04
C HIS A 229 -21.33 -13.59 4.08
N SER A 230 -20.25 -14.14 4.61
CA SER A 230 -19.22 -14.86 3.84
C SER A 230 -18.76 -16.10 4.62
N PRO A 231 -19.57 -17.19 4.62
CA PRO A 231 -19.36 -18.34 5.53
C PRO A 231 -18.02 -19.08 5.33
N ASN A 232 -17.42 -18.92 4.16
CA ASN A 232 -16.15 -19.59 3.80
C ASN A 232 -14.93 -18.68 3.94
N ALA A 233 -15.09 -17.48 4.54
CA ALA A 233 -13.98 -16.56 4.72
C ALA A 233 -12.86 -17.13 5.59
N VAL A 234 -11.63 -16.85 5.23
CA VAL A 234 -10.42 -17.23 5.97
C VAL A 234 -9.84 -16.02 6.68
N PHE A 235 -9.40 -16.20 7.92
CA PHE A 235 -8.82 -15.13 8.74
C PHE A 235 -7.38 -15.47 9.11
N ARG A 236 -6.48 -14.49 8.97
CA ARG A 236 -5.06 -14.68 9.28
C ARG A 236 -4.47 -13.42 9.91
N ILE A 237 -3.59 -13.62 10.88
CA ILE A 237 -2.72 -12.58 11.43
C ILE A 237 -1.37 -12.67 10.72
N LEU A 238 -0.85 -11.54 10.23
CA LEU A 238 0.51 -11.42 9.76
C LEU A 238 1.37 -10.83 10.88
N ASN A 239 2.42 -11.54 11.25
CA ASN A 239 3.37 -11.08 12.25
C ASN A 239 4.78 -11.55 11.87
N GLN A 240 5.71 -10.61 11.76
CA GLN A 240 7.11 -10.87 11.38
C GLN A 240 7.26 -11.69 10.07
N GLY A 241 6.47 -11.35 9.06
CA GLY A 241 6.50 -12.00 7.74
C GLY A 241 5.85 -13.38 7.66
N LYS A 242 5.16 -13.82 8.71
CA LYS A 242 4.50 -15.13 8.76
C LYS A 242 3.01 -14.99 9.04
N TYR A 243 2.18 -15.75 8.29
CA TYR A 243 0.73 -15.78 8.46
C TYR A 243 0.31 -16.86 9.43
N TYR A 244 -0.54 -16.49 10.39
CA TYR A 244 -1.12 -17.37 11.40
C TYR A 244 -2.63 -17.40 11.20
N PRO A 245 -3.20 -18.51 10.70
CA PRO A 245 -4.64 -18.63 10.52
C PRO A 245 -5.33 -18.78 11.88
N TYR A 246 -6.53 -18.20 11.98
CA TYR A 246 -7.38 -18.35 13.16
C TYR A 246 -8.86 -18.53 12.78
N ARG A 247 -9.64 -18.93 13.75
CA ARG A 247 -11.11 -18.99 13.69
C ARG A 247 -11.70 -18.26 14.89
N PRO A 248 -12.91 -17.67 14.78
CA PRO A 248 -13.59 -17.01 15.90
C PRO A 248 -13.94 -17.99 17.03
#